data_5a04257e302198bc3b84f7135214cfda
#
_entry.id   5a04257e302198bc3b84f7135214cfda
#
_cell.length_a   1.000
_cell.length_b   1.000
_cell.length_c   1.000
_cell.angle_alpha   90.00
_cell.angle_beta   90.00
_cell.angle_gamma   90.00
#
_symmetry.space_group_name_H-M   'P 1'
#
loop_
_entity.id
_entity.type
_entity.pdbx_description
1 polymer ?
#
loop_
_entity_poly.entity_id
_entity_poly.type
_entity_poly.pdbx_seq_one_letter_code
_entity_poly.pdbx_strand_id
1 'polypeptide(L)'
;MRYKWVDVYRGIAVLFMVTLHFFVNIFPVSPIPFLNYEVRGVISIGDMAIALFLFISGVSTYLSISQRKKSESEDDAVKRVVIRYARIFAIGLLLDILLICLADSVWWVLETISLAGLLSLFFIPDCFSWKMKVSSILIIGLCYSYITSIPAVYSLALAFPNGGILGSVPMSGIVLLGYMSGEFIMKKRRQSLNFFIIAGIVLLLAGFILSRFITYDRWIGTLPFVILSSGFSILLMVAVYWLVEMKGISSTILSDFGQSALLIFALNYPVLALALDMNLANSFSTIEAALITFILIAFLYIAARLRRSFTKS
;
A
#
# COMPACT_ATOMS: atom_id res chain seq x y z
N MET A 1 10.70 7.42 -19.06
CA MET A 1 9.47 6.81 -19.64
C MET A 1 8.51 6.53 -18.50
N ARG A 2 7.21 6.83 -18.64
CA ARG A 2 6.21 6.64 -17.61
C ARG A 2 5.30 5.46 -17.98
N TYR A 3 5.05 4.55 -17.05
CA TYR A 3 4.23 3.36 -17.29
C TYR A 3 2.79 3.63 -16.85
N LYS A 4 1.87 3.64 -17.81
CA LYS A 4 0.46 3.99 -17.59
C LYS A 4 -0.26 3.02 -16.67
N TRP A 5 0.04 1.74 -16.76
CA TRP A 5 -0.55 0.72 -15.89
C TRP A 5 -0.20 0.92 -14.40
N VAL A 6 1.01 1.43 -14.11
CA VAL A 6 1.43 1.75 -12.73
C VAL A 6 0.60 2.90 -12.16
N ASP A 7 0.32 3.91 -12.98
CA ASP A 7 -0.52 5.03 -12.57
C ASP A 7 -1.97 4.58 -12.35
N VAL A 8 -2.51 3.73 -13.23
CA VAL A 8 -3.85 3.14 -13.07
C VAL A 8 -3.94 2.29 -11.81
N TYR A 9 -2.94 1.44 -11.54
CA TYR A 9 -2.89 0.64 -10.32
C TYR A 9 -2.87 1.52 -9.06
N ARG A 10 -2.03 2.55 -9.03
CA ARG A 10 -2.03 3.52 -7.91
C ARG A 10 -3.37 4.22 -7.76
N GLY A 11 -4.01 4.58 -8.86
CA GLY A 11 -5.34 5.18 -8.85
C GLY A 11 -6.39 4.29 -8.22
N ILE A 12 -6.37 2.98 -8.52
CA ILE A 12 -7.23 2.00 -7.87
C ILE A 12 -6.93 1.95 -6.36
N ALA A 13 -5.66 1.88 -5.96
CA ALA A 13 -5.27 1.87 -4.56
C ALA A 13 -5.75 3.13 -3.81
N VAL A 14 -5.63 4.30 -4.43
CA VAL A 14 -6.10 5.58 -3.87
C VAL A 14 -7.61 5.59 -3.70
N LEU A 15 -8.36 5.23 -4.74
CA LEU A 15 -9.83 5.19 -4.66
C LEU A 15 -10.31 4.20 -3.61
N PHE A 16 -9.67 3.03 -3.55
CA PHE A 16 -9.98 2.02 -2.55
C PHE A 16 -9.74 2.55 -1.14
N MET A 17 -8.62 3.20 -0.89
CA MET A 17 -8.30 3.83 0.39
C MET A 17 -9.33 4.91 0.76
N VAL A 18 -9.63 5.85 -0.14
CA VAL A 18 -10.58 6.94 0.14
C VAL A 18 -11.97 6.36 0.45
N THR A 19 -12.42 5.40 -0.35
CA THR A 19 -13.71 4.74 -0.13
C THR A 19 -13.77 4.06 1.23
N LEU A 20 -12.72 3.33 1.62
CA LEU A 20 -12.68 2.66 2.92
C LEU A 20 -12.66 3.66 4.07
N HIS A 21 -11.83 4.70 3.99
CA HIS A 21 -11.71 5.70 5.05
C HIS A 21 -13.04 6.37 5.34
N PHE A 22 -13.80 6.73 4.33
CA PHE A 22 -15.08 7.41 4.53
C PHE A 22 -16.24 6.45 4.71
N PHE A 23 -16.31 5.40 3.90
CA PHE A 23 -17.44 4.48 3.95
C PHE A 23 -17.42 3.59 5.19
N VAL A 24 -16.23 3.17 5.67
CA VAL A 24 -16.13 2.27 6.82
C VAL A 24 -16.06 3.04 8.13
N ASN A 25 -15.33 4.18 8.20
CA ASN A 25 -15.20 4.95 9.45
C ASN A 25 -16.43 5.80 9.79
N ILE A 26 -17.21 6.20 8.80
CA ILE A 26 -18.47 6.93 9.03
C ILE A 26 -19.60 5.97 9.44
N PHE A 27 -19.48 4.66 9.11
CA PHE A 27 -20.42 3.64 9.58
C PHE A 27 -19.82 2.82 10.71
N PRO A 28 -20.52 2.68 11.84
CA PRO A 28 -20.03 1.87 12.97
C PRO A 28 -20.04 0.38 12.67
N VAL A 29 -20.99 -0.03 11.82
CA VAL A 29 -21.11 -1.40 11.32
C VAL A 29 -21.25 -1.30 9.81
N SER A 30 -20.17 -1.57 9.08
CA SER A 30 -20.30 -1.67 7.63
C SER A 30 -21.37 -2.68 7.29
N PRO A 31 -22.38 -2.31 6.46
CA PRO A 31 -23.38 -3.26 5.99
C PRO A 31 -22.75 -4.37 5.15
N ILE A 32 -21.49 -4.25 4.81
CA ILE A 32 -20.70 -5.19 4.03
C ILE A 32 -19.57 -5.73 4.93
N PRO A 33 -19.76 -6.86 5.64
CA PRO A 33 -18.81 -7.35 6.64
C PRO A 33 -17.37 -7.55 6.13
N PHE A 34 -17.19 -7.89 4.84
CA PHE A 34 -15.87 -8.11 4.26
C PHE A 34 -15.14 -6.82 3.83
N LEU A 35 -15.76 -5.65 3.94
CA LEU A 35 -15.10 -4.35 3.81
C LEU A 35 -14.60 -3.82 5.14
N ASN A 36 -15.07 -4.34 6.28
CA ASN A 36 -14.53 -3.98 7.58
C ASN A 36 -13.05 -4.32 7.62
N TYR A 37 -12.25 -3.47 8.23
CA TYR A 37 -10.83 -3.67 8.42
C TYR A 37 -10.48 -3.53 9.91
N GLU A 38 -9.24 -3.93 10.26
CA GLU A 38 -8.72 -3.79 11.64
C GLU A 38 -9.30 -4.77 12.67
N VAL A 39 -9.97 -5.84 12.24
CA VAL A 39 -10.42 -6.88 13.14
C VAL A 39 -9.38 -8.00 13.18
N ARG A 40 -8.74 -8.18 14.33
CA ARG A 40 -7.74 -9.23 14.54
C ARG A 40 -8.32 -10.61 14.26
N GLY A 41 -7.63 -11.42 13.48
CA GLY A 41 -8.04 -12.77 13.13
C GLY A 41 -9.06 -12.86 11.99
N VAL A 42 -9.60 -11.74 11.54
CA VAL A 42 -10.56 -11.70 10.43
C VAL A 42 -9.88 -11.18 9.16
N ILE A 43 -9.99 -11.94 8.08
CA ILE A 43 -9.47 -11.53 6.78
C ILE A 43 -10.52 -10.66 6.09
N SER A 44 -10.15 -9.44 5.76
CA SER A 44 -11.00 -8.49 5.06
C SER A 44 -10.35 -7.96 3.78
N ILE A 45 -11.17 -7.63 2.78
CA ILE A 45 -10.69 -6.93 1.59
C ILE A 45 -10.22 -5.53 1.97
N GLY A 46 -10.85 -4.90 2.96
CA GLY A 46 -10.44 -3.58 3.48
C GLY A 46 -8.99 -3.53 3.92
N ASP A 47 -8.48 -4.63 4.48
CA ASP A 47 -7.08 -4.72 4.92
C ASP A 47 -6.08 -4.62 3.76
N MET A 48 -6.51 -4.86 2.52
CA MET A 48 -5.62 -4.87 1.35
C MET A 48 -5.15 -3.46 0.95
N ALA A 49 -5.83 -2.40 1.38
CA ALA A 49 -5.54 -1.03 0.93
C ALA A 49 -4.08 -0.63 1.12
N ILE A 50 -3.52 -0.81 2.32
CA ILE A 50 -2.11 -0.49 2.59
C ILE A 50 -1.15 -1.36 1.77
N ALA A 51 -1.47 -2.64 1.60
CA ALA A 51 -0.64 -3.58 0.85
C ALA A 51 -0.54 -3.20 -0.63
N LEU A 52 -1.62 -2.67 -1.23
CA LEU A 52 -1.60 -2.17 -2.60
C LEU A 52 -0.58 -1.03 -2.77
N PHE A 53 -0.51 -0.11 -1.79
CA PHE A 53 0.49 0.98 -1.83
C PHE A 53 1.90 0.47 -1.61
N LEU A 54 2.12 -0.42 -0.65
CA LEU A 54 3.42 -1.03 -0.40
C LEU A 54 3.92 -1.77 -1.63
N PHE A 55 3.08 -2.61 -2.23
CA PHE A 55 3.42 -3.39 -3.40
C PHE A 55 3.78 -2.53 -4.62
N ILE A 56 2.92 -1.54 -4.96
CA ILE A 56 3.17 -0.67 -6.12
C ILE A 56 4.36 0.28 -5.87
N SER A 57 4.67 0.58 -4.62
CA SER A 57 5.87 1.31 -4.23
C SER A 57 7.13 0.51 -4.60
N GLY A 58 7.14 -0.79 -4.34
CA GLY A 58 8.21 -1.71 -4.75
C GLY A 58 8.36 -1.81 -6.26
N VAL A 59 7.27 -2.03 -7.00
CA VAL A 59 7.27 -1.99 -8.48
C VAL A 59 7.89 -0.70 -8.99
N SER A 60 7.46 0.44 -8.42
CA SER A 60 7.94 1.76 -8.82
C SER A 60 9.42 1.98 -8.49
N THR A 61 9.91 1.36 -7.42
CA THR A 61 11.33 1.38 -7.05
C THR A 61 12.16 0.66 -8.11
N TYR A 62 11.77 -0.55 -8.52
CA TYR A 62 12.44 -1.25 -9.60
C TYR A 62 12.47 -0.42 -10.89
N LEU A 63 11.32 0.08 -11.31
CA LEU A 63 11.20 0.88 -12.56
C LEU A 63 12.07 2.14 -12.50
N SER A 64 12.13 2.80 -11.35
CA SER A 64 12.95 4.01 -11.15
C SER A 64 14.45 3.68 -11.24
N ILE A 65 14.91 2.64 -10.55
CA ILE A 65 16.32 2.22 -10.57
C ILE A 65 16.70 1.74 -11.97
N SER A 66 15.92 0.86 -12.58
CA SER A 66 16.20 0.30 -13.91
C SER A 66 16.26 1.35 -15.02
N GLN A 67 15.44 2.41 -14.94
CA GLN A 67 15.51 3.51 -15.91
C GLN A 67 16.75 4.37 -15.71
N ARG A 68 17.11 4.65 -14.45
CA ARG A 68 18.24 5.51 -14.12
C ARG A 68 19.60 4.86 -14.35
N LYS A 69 19.72 3.55 -14.11
CA LYS A 69 20.93 2.77 -14.44
C LYS A 69 21.35 2.88 -15.91
N LYS A 70 20.51 3.40 -16.81
CA LYS A 70 20.84 3.66 -18.22
C LYS A 70 21.68 4.94 -18.42
N SER A 71 21.63 5.88 -17.48
CA SER A 71 22.26 7.21 -17.58
C SER A 71 23.06 7.62 -16.35
N GLU A 72 22.89 6.92 -15.22
CA GLU A 72 23.50 7.25 -13.93
C GLU A 72 24.12 5.97 -13.33
N SER A 73 25.01 6.13 -12.33
CA SER A 73 25.52 5.00 -11.56
C SER A 73 24.39 4.32 -10.75
N GLU A 74 24.60 3.08 -10.35
CA GLU A 74 23.64 2.35 -9.49
C GLU A 74 23.44 3.05 -8.16
N ASP A 75 24.52 3.52 -7.55
CA ASP A 75 24.49 4.22 -6.27
C ASP A 75 23.69 5.51 -6.34
N ASP A 76 23.83 6.29 -7.41
CA ASP A 76 23.05 7.52 -7.63
C ASP A 76 21.55 7.19 -7.83
N ALA A 77 21.26 6.13 -8.58
CA ALA A 77 19.88 5.68 -8.79
C ALA A 77 19.23 5.26 -7.46
N VAL A 78 19.94 4.52 -6.61
CA VAL A 78 19.47 4.11 -5.27
C VAL A 78 19.34 5.33 -4.36
N LYS A 79 20.33 6.23 -4.32
CA LYS A 79 20.27 7.46 -3.53
C LYS A 79 19.01 8.30 -3.81
N ARG A 80 18.62 8.41 -5.08
CA ARG A 80 17.37 9.11 -5.44
C ARG A 80 16.12 8.40 -4.92
N VAL A 81 16.14 7.08 -4.85
CA VAL A 81 15.03 6.32 -4.25
C VAL A 81 14.99 6.53 -2.74
N VAL A 82 16.13 6.53 -2.07
CA VAL A 82 16.24 6.88 -0.63
C VAL A 82 15.67 8.27 -0.36
N ILE A 83 16.08 9.28 -1.15
CA ILE A 83 15.57 10.65 -1.03
C ILE A 83 14.03 10.69 -1.25
N ARG A 84 13.51 9.90 -2.19
CA ARG A 84 12.06 9.81 -2.41
C ARG A 84 11.34 9.28 -1.18
N TYR A 85 11.81 8.19 -0.58
CA TYR A 85 11.21 7.64 0.62
C TYR A 85 11.37 8.59 1.82
N ALA A 86 12.52 9.22 1.99
CA ALA A 86 12.75 10.22 3.02
C ALA A 86 11.77 11.43 2.90
N ARG A 87 11.48 11.88 1.67
CA ARG A 87 10.48 12.93 1.44
C ARG A 87 9.05 12.48 1.80
N ILE A 88 8.67 11.25 1.47
CA ILE A 88 7.34 10.72 1.82
C ILE A 88 7.24 10.61 3.35
N PHE A 89 8.30 10.14 4.02
CA PHE A 89 8.38 10.08 5.47
C PHE A 89 8.24 11.47 6.13
N ALA A 90 8.97 12.45 5.62
CA ALA A 90 8.90 13.82 6.12
C ALA A 90 7.52 14.45 5.93
N ILE A 91 6.84 14.16 4.81
CA ILE A 91 5.46 14.62 4.58
C ILE A 91 4.50 13.95 5.56
N GLY A 92 4.65 12.65 5.82
CA GLY A 92 3.85 11.94 6.81
C GLY A 92 4.03 12.57 8.20
N LEU A 93 5.26 12.69 8.69
CA LEU A 93 5.55 13.34 9.97
C LEU A 93 4.99 14.77 10.07
N LEU A 94 5.07 15.53 8.98
CA LEU A 94 4.49 16.88 8.95
C LEU A 94 2.98 16.85 9.13
N LEU A 95 2.29 15.92 8.46
CA LEU A 95 0.84 15.73 8.63
C LEU A 95 0.49 15.28 10.05
N ASP A 96 1.26 14.37 10.64
CA ASP A 96 1.06 13.92 12.03
C ASP A 96 1.21 15.09 13.01
N ILE A 97 2.25 15.92 12.85
CA ILE A 97 2.46 17.10 13.70
C ILE A 97 1.32 18.10 13.56
N LEU A 98 0.85 18.34 12.32
CA LEU A 98 -0.25 19.28 12.06
C LEU A 98 -1.59 18.78 12.61
N LEU A 99 -1.78 17.47 12.69
CA LEU A 99 -3.04 16.84 13.08
C LEU A 99 -2.98 16.22 14.48
N ILE A 100 -1.90 16.41 15.23
CA ILE A 100 -1.70 15.79 16.57
C ILE A 100 -2.83 16.14 17.54
N CYS A 101 -3.48 17.28 17.36
CA CYS A 101 -4.62 17.70 18.18
C CYS A 101 -5.95 17.02 17.76
N LEU A 102 -5.99 16.42 16.56
CA LEU A 102 -7.18 15.79 15.97
C LEU A 102 -7.08 14.28 15.87
N ALA A 103 -5.85 13.75 15.93
CA ALA A 103 -5.57 12.33 15.79
C ALA A 103 -4.86 11.82 17.04
N ASP A 104 -5.40 10.76 17.63
CA ASP A 104 -4.86 10.16 18.88
C ASP A 104 -3.54 9.41 18.68
N SER A 105 -3.02 9.34 17.44
CA SER A 105 -1.79 8.60 17.16
C SER A 105 -0.92 9.30 16.12
N VAL A 106 0.37 9.17 16.32
CA VAL A 106 1.42 9.43 15.32
C VAL A 106 1.80 8.12 14.63
N TRP A 107 2.27 8.18 13.40
CA TRP A 107 2.64 7.01 12.60
C TRP A 107 1.48 6.38 11.82
N TRP A 108 1.33 6.82 10.59
CA TRP A 108 0.29 6.32 9.69
C TRP A 108 0.87 5.59 8.47
N VAL A 109 0.13 5.61 7.39
CA VAL A 109 0.46 4.83 6.18
C VAL A 109 1.69 5.36 5.46
N LEU A 110 1.95 6.68 5.46
CA LEU A 110 3.10 7.28 4.74
C LEU A 110 4.42 6.90 5.40
N GLU A 111 4.49 6.93 6.74
CA GLU A 111 5.66 6.50 7.51
C GLU A 111 5.93 5.02 7.28
N THR A 112 4.88 4.20 7.33
CA THR A 112 4.97 2.76 7.10
C THR A 112 5.47 2.45 5.69
N ILE A 113 4.91 3.10 4.63
CA ILE A 113 5.36 2.92 3.25
C ILE A 113 6.81 3.34 3.10
N SER A 114 7.18 4.45 3.72
CA SER A 114 8.54 5.00 3.61
C SER A 114 9.57 4.11 4.28
N LEU A 115 9.32 3.70 5.52
CA LEU A 115 10.25 2.86 6.26
C LEU A 115 10.32 1.45 5.68
N ALA A 116 9.19 0.83 5.36
CA ALA A 116 9.16 -0.47 4.68
C ALA A 116 9.89 -0.40 3.33
N GLY A 117 9.74 0.71 2.59
CA GLY A 117 10.45 0.96 1.35
C GLY A 117 11.97 1.06 1.56
N LEU A 118 12.42 1.81 2.55
CA LEU A 118 13.85 1.92 2.90
C LEU A 118 14.43 0.58 3.32
N LEU A 119 13.72 -0.17 4.18
CA LEU A 119 14.17 -1.49 4.63
C LEU A 119 14.28 -2.48 3.47
N SER A 120 13.37 -2.41 2.50
CA SER A 120 13.43 -3.29 1.33
C SER A 120 14.68 -3.08 0.47
N LEU A 121 15.28 -1.87 0.50
CA LEU A 121 16.49 -1.55 -0.28
C LEU A 121 17.70 -2.38 0.14
N PHE A 122 17.76 -2.87 1.37
CA PHE A 122 18.84 -3.75 1.83
C PHE A 122 18.91 -5.08 1.06
N PHE A 123 17.79 -5.52 0.48
CA PHE A 123 17.69 -6.78 -0.25
C PHE A 123 17.71 -6.62 -1.78
N ILE A 124 17.88 -5.37 -2.27
CA ILE A 124 17.89 -5.08 -3.71
C ILE A 124 19.23 -5.44 -4.40
N PRO A 125 20.42 -5.27 -3.77
CA PRO A 125 21.69 -5.55 -4.41
C PRO A 125 21.73 -6.91 -5.13
N ASP A 126 22.46 -6.99 -6.23
CA ASP A 126 22.56 -8.17 -7.10
C ASP A 126 23.13 -9.42 -6.41
N CYS A 127 23.81 -9.24 -5.26
CA CYS A 127 24.26 -10.35 -4.42
C CYS A 127 23.11 -11.16 -3.82
N PHE A 128 21.91 -10.58 -3.71
CA PHE A 128 20.71 -11.30 -3.23
C PHE A 128 19.96 -11.95 -4.39
N SER A 129 20.12 -13.27 -4.52
CA SER A 129 19.32 -14.05 -5.46
C SER A 129 17.82 -13.95 -5.12
N TRP A 130 16.94 -14.22 -6.09
CA TRP A 130 15.51 -14.24 -5.85
C TRP A 130 15.08 -15.19 -4.72
N LYS A 131 15.78 -16.33 -4.59
CA LYS A 131 15.54 -17.31 -3.51
C LYS A 131 15.88 -16.70 -2.15
N MET A 132 16.99 -15.99 -2.04
CA MET A 132 17.37 -15.30 -0.79
C MET A 132 16.36 -14.21 -0.43
N LYS A 133 15.87 -13.45 -1.40
CA LYS A 133 14.83 -12.43 -1.17
C LYS A 133 13.55 -13.06 -0.62
N VAL A 134 13.08 -14.16 -1.22
CA VAL A 134 11.89 -14.88 -0.73
C VAL A 134 12.15 -15.48 0.66
N SER A 135 13.30 -16.12 0.88
CA SER A 135 13.66 -16.67 2.20
C SER A 135 13.71 -15.57 3.27
N SER A 136 14.25 -14.40 2.95
CA SER A 136 14.29 -13.26 3.88
C SER A 136 12.88 -12.81 4.28
N ILE A 137 11.95 -12.73 3.35
CA ILE A 137 10.54 -12.38 3.65
C ILE A 137 9.94 -13.38 4.63
N LEU A 138 10.15 -14.68 4.37
CA LEU A 138 9.60 -15.74 5.22
C LEU A 138 10.24 -15.74 6.61
N ILE A 139 11.57 -15.65 6.70
CA ILE A 139 12.30 -15.63 7.97
C ILE A 139 11.91 -14.42 8.80
N ILE A 140 11.96 -13.22 8.21
CA ILE A 140 11.59 -11.98 8.91
C ILE A 140 10.13 -12.05 9.36
N GLY A 141 9.22 -12.49 8.51
CA GLY A 141 7.81 -12.58 8.84
C GLY A 141 7.51 -13.62 9.93
N LEU A 142 8.18 -14.79 9.92
CA LEU A 142 8.06 -15.80 10.97
C LEU A 142 8.63 -15.31 12.30
N CYS A 143 9.86 -14.78 12.29
CA CYS A 143 10.49 -14.21 13.49
C CYS A 143 9.64 -13.09 14.10
N TYR A 144 9.14 -12.18 13.25
CA TYR A 144 8.28 -11.10 13.69
C TYR A 144 6.96 -11.62 14.29
N SER A 145 6.29 -12.56 13.61
CA SER A 145 5.04 -13.14 14.12
C SER A 145 5.24 -13.90 15.43
N TYR A 146 6.42 -14.54 15.60
CA TYR A 146 6.78 -15.18 16.86
C TYR A 146 7.05 -14.15 17.96
N ILE A 147 7.85 -13.12 17.70
CA ILE A 147 8.19 -12.07 18.67
C ILE A 147 6.92 -11.32 19.10
N THR A 148 6.01 -11.04 18.19
CA THR A 148 4.72 -10.39 18.51
C THR A 148 3.71 -11.31 19.21
N SER A 149 4.01 -12.60 19.39
CA SER A 149 3.23 -13.45 20.29
C SER A 149 3.50 -13.14 21.77
N ILE A 150 4.60 -12.45 22.08
CA ILE A 150 4.95 -11.98 23.43
C ILE A 150 4.06 -10.76 23.75
N PRO A 151 3.24 -10.79 24.84
CA PRO A 151 2.24 -9.74 25.12
C PRO A 151 2.82 -8.33 25.17
N ALA A 152 4.01 -8.15 25.77
CA ALA A 152 4.65 -6.84 25.86
C ALA A 152 5.04 -6.27 24.49
N VAL A 153 5.55 -7.10 23.58
CA VAL A 153 5.90 -6.69 22.21
C VAL A 153 4.65 -6.44 21.38
N TYR A 154 3.63 -7.27 21.55
CA TYR A 154 2.33 -7.07 20.92
C TYR A 154 1.71 -5.72 21.32
N SER A 155 1.68 -5.39 22.62
CA SER A 155 1.17 -4.11 23.10
C SER A 155 1.96 -2.93 22.54
N LEU A 156 3.28 -3.06 22.43
CA LEU A 156 4.13 -2.02 21.82
C LEU A 156 3.83 -1.85 20.34
N ALA A 157 3.62 -2.94 19.60
CA ALA A 157 3.26 -2.87 18.18
C ALA A 157 1.85 -2.27 17.98
N LEU A 158 0.90 -2.57 18.86
CA LEU A 158 -0.46 -2.01 18.83
C LEU A 158 -0.54 -0.54 19.18
N ALA A 159 0.47 0.00 19.89
CA ALA A 159 0.49 1.41 20.28
C ALA A 159 0.52 2.37 19.08
N PHE A 160 0.87 1.85 17.89
CA PHE A 160 0.97 2.65 16.68
C PHE A 160 0.23 1.99 15.52
N PRO A 161 -0.46 2.76 14.66
CA PRO A 161 -1.04 2.25 13.42
C PRO A 161 -0.01 1.48 12.58
N ASN A 162 -0.46 0.39 11.95
CA ASN A 162 0.39 -0.48 11.13
C ASN A 162 1.63 -1.06 11.88
N GLY A 163 1.53 -1.18 13.20
CA GLY A 163 2.62 -1.68 14.05
C GLY A 163 3.79 -0.72 14.22
N GLY A 164 3.66 0.53 13.80
CA GLY A 164 4.71 1.52 13.88
C GLY A 164 6.00 1.10 13.14
N ILE A 165 7.14 1.40 13.77
CA ILE A 165 8.47 0.98 13.26
C ILE A 165 8.55 -0.55 13.16
N LEU A 166 8.05 -1.26 14.16
CA LEU A 166 8.11 -2.72 14.22
C LEU A 166 7.32 -3.37 13.09
N GLY A 167 6.10 -2.91 12.81
CA GLY A 167 5.26 -3.43 11.73
C GLY A 167 5.80 -3.13 10.33
N SER A 168 6.59 -2.06 10.18
CA SER A 168 7.24 -1.72 8.90
C SER A 168 8.27 -2.78 8.48
N VAL A 169 8.82 -3.55 9.44
CA VAL A 169 9.82 -4.60 9.15
C VAL A 169 9.21 -5.73 8.31
N PRO A 170 8.16 -6.46 8.75
CA PRO A 170 7.56 -7.49 7.90
C PRO A 170 6.86 -6.91 6.66
N MET A 171 6.30 -5.70 6.73
CA MET A 171 5.66 -5.04 5.59
C MET A 171 6.65 -4.68 4.48
N SER A 172 7.96 -4.56 4.78
CA SER A 172 9.01 -4.43 3.76
C SER A 172 9.04 -5.61 2.79
N GLY A 173 8.57 -6.78 3.21
CA GLY A 173 8.40 -7.97 2.36
C GLY A 173 7.40 -7.74 1.22
N ILE A 174 6.32 -6.99 1.45
CA ILE A 174 5.34 -6.63 0.40
C ILE A 174 6.01 -5.71 -0.64
N VAL A 175 6.81 -4.74 -0.18
CA VAL A 175 7.56 -3.85 -1.08
C VAL A 175 8.57 -4.65 -1.90
N LEU A 176 9.29 -5.58 -1.25
CA LEU A 176 10.29 -6.43 -1.92
C LEU A 176 9.65 -7.35 -2.96
N LEU A 177 8.48 -7.94 -2.68
CA LEU A 177 7.70 -8.71 -3.67
C LEU A 177 7.22 -7.84 -4.82
N GLY A 178 6.83 -6.59 -4.56
CA GLY A 178 6.51 -5.61 -5.59
C GLY A 178 7.72 -5.30 -6.48
N TYR A 179 8.90 -5.10 -5.89
CA TYR A 179 10.17 -4.90 -6.62
C TYR A 179 10.48 -6.08 -7.53
N MET A 180 10.46 -7.30 -6.99
CA MET A 180 10.70 -8.54 -7.75
C MET A 180 9.68 -8.72 -8.88
N SER A 181 8.41 -8.38 -8.64
CA SER A 181 7.34 -8.44 -9.66
C SER A 181 7.58 -7.43 -10.78
N GLY A 182 7.98 -6.20 -10.44
CA GLY A 182 8.38 -5.19 -11.41
C GLY A 182 9.56 -5.63 -12.27
N GLU A 183 10.57 -6.24 -11.64
CA GLU A 183 11.73 -6.81 -12.34
C GLU A 183 11.33 -7.88 -13.35
N PHE A 184 10.53 -8.83 -12.90
CA PHE A 184 10.17 -9.99 -13.72
C PHE A 184 9.25 -9.61 -14.89
N ILE A 185 8.26 -8.72 -14.67
CA ILE A 185 7.33 -8.27 -15.73
C ILE A 185 8.07 -7.48 -16.81
N MET A 186 9.08 -6.70 -16.43
CA MET A 186 9.88 -5.92 -17.38
C MET A 186 10.85 -6.78 -18.20
N LYS A 187 11.37 -7.88 -17.61
CA LYS A 187 12.28 -8.80 -18.30
C LYS A 187 11.55 -9.79 -19.21
N LYS A 188 10.38 -10.31 -18.80
CA LYS A 188 9.70 -11.44 -19.49
C LYS A 188 8.30 -11.14 -20.02
N ARG A 189 7.82 -9.92 -19.93
CA ARG A 189 6.53 -9.43 -20.49
C ARG A 189 5.39 -10.49 -20.48
N ARG A 190 4.97 -10.96 -21.67
CA ARG A 190 3.77 -11.80 -21.86
C ARG A 190 3.86 -13.17 -21.15
N GLN A 191 5.04 -13.79 -21.10
CA GLN A 191 5.23 -15.10 -20.45
C GLN A 191 5.12 -15.01 -18.91
N SER A 192 5.27 -13.80 -18.34
CA SER A 192 5.19 -13.58 -16.90
C SER A 192 3.76 -13.60 -16.35
N LEU A 193 2.73 -13.36 -17.16
CA LEU A 193 1.36 -13.23 -16.66
C LEU A 193 0.83 -14.52 -16.05
N ASN A 194 0.99 -15.65 -16.75
CA ASN A 194 0.55 -16.95 -16.22
C ASN A 194 1.29 -17.32 -14.93
N PHE A 195 2.60 -17.02 -14.88
CA PHE A 195 3.39 -17.20 -13.66
C PHE A 195 2.82 -16.38 -12.51
N PHE A 196 2.51 -15.10 -12.73
CA PHE A 196 1.97 -14.22 -11.70
C PHE A 196 0.55 -14.59 -11.27
N ILE A 197 -0.30 -15.11 -12.18
CA ILE A 197 -1.61 -15.63 -11.80
C ILE A 197 -1.45 -16.81 -10.82
N ILE A 198 -0.59 -17.76 -11.19
CA ILE A 198 -0.33 -18.92 -10.32
C ILE A 198 0.30 -18.48 -8.99
N ALA A 199 1.33 -17.65 -9.04
CA ALA A 199 1.99 -17.12 -7.85
C ALA A 199 1.02 -16.35 -6.93
N GLY A 200 0.16 -15.50 -7.49
CA GLY A 200 -0.85 -14.76 -6.74
C GLY A 200 -1.85 -15.67 -6.04
N ILE A 201 -2.36 -16.69 -6.77
CA ILE A 201 -3.28 -17.69 -6.19
C ILE A 201 -2.58 -18.49 -5.09
N VAL A 202 -1.36 -18.95 -5.33
CA VAL A 202 -0.57 -19.72 -4.34
C VAL A 202 -0.33 -18.90 -3.07
N LEU A 203 0.02 -17.60 -3.22
CA LEU A 203 0.22 -16.72 -2.07
C LEU A 203 -1.09 -16.45 -1.31
N LEU A 204 -2.21 -16.26 -2.00
CA LEU A 204 -3.52 -16.14 -1.35
C LEU A 204 -3.86 -17.37 -0.53
N LEU A 205 -3.72 -18.57 -1.13
CA LEU A 205 -4.00 -19.83 -0.45
C LEU A 205 -3.03 -20.06 0.72
N ALA A 206 -1.72 -19.80 0.51
CA ALA A 206 -0.71 -19.93 1.55
C ALA A 206 -0.98 -18.99 2.73
N GLY A 207 -1.31 -17.73 2.47
CA GLY A 207 -1.67 -16.76 3.52
C GLY A 207 -2.93 -17.16 4.27
N PHE A 208 -3.94 -17.69 3.56
CA PHE A 208 -5.16 -18.24 4.18
C PHE A 208 -4.87 -19.48 5.04
N ILE A 209 -4.04 -20.40 4.58
CA ILE A 209 -3.64 -21.58 5.35
C ILE A 209 -2.81 -21.15 6.58
N LEU A 210 -1.83 -20.26 6.40
CA LEU A 210 -1.02 -19.75 7.50
C LEU A 210 -1.84 -19.04 8.58
N SER A 211 -2.96 -18.40 8.21
CA SER A 211 -3.85 -17.75 9.18
C SER A 211 -4.50 -18.72 10.17
N ARG A 212 -4.45 -20.03 9.92
CA ARG A 212 -4.90 -21.08 10.84
C ARG A 212 -3.88 -21.40 11.95
N PHE A 213 -2.61 -21.07 11.71
CA PHE A 213 -1.49 -21.37 12.64
C PHE A 213 -0.94 -20.10 13.30
N ILE A 214 -0.96 -18.99 12.57
CA ILE A 214 -0.47 -17.69 13.02
C ILE A 214 -1.63 -16.71 12.88
N THR A 215 -1.98 -15.99 13.93
CA THR A 215 -3.08 -15.04 13.90
C THR A 215 -2.88 -14.01 12.78
N TYR A 216 -3.86 -13.94 11.87
CA TYR A 216 -3.91 -12.88 10.88
C TYR A 216 -4.14 -11.54 11.60
N ASP A 217 -3.25 -10.60 11.38
CA ASP A 217 -3.37 -9.28 11.97
C ASP A 217 -2.75 -8.24 11.05
N ARG A 218 -3.62 -7.46 10.42
CA ARG A 218 -3.23 -6.38 9.51
C ARG A 218 -2.62 -5.21 10.31
N TRP A 219 -3.12 -4.96 11.52
CA TRP A 219 -2.70 -3.81 12.31
C TRP A 219 -1.22 -3.84 12.66
N ILE A 220 -0.69 -5.00 12.94
CA ILE A 220 0.75 -5.19 13.23
C ILE A 220 1.54 -5.79 12.07
N GLY A 221 0.91 -6.27 11.01
CA GLY A 221 1.59 -6.80 9.82
C GLY A 221 2.15 -8.21 9.99
N THR A 222 1.37 -9.16 10.54
CA THR A 222 1.83 -10.56 10.70
C THR A 222 2.08 -11.25 9.36
N LEU A 223 2.84 -12.34 9.36
CA LEU A 223 3.21 -13.09 8.14
C LEU A 223 2.01 -13.51 7.28
N PRO A 224 0.89 -14.04 7.84
CA PRO A 224 -0.29 -14.34 7.02
C PRO A 224 -0.83 -13.13 6.27
N PHE A 225 -0.84 -11.95 6.91
CA PHE A 225 -1.23 -10.71 6.26
C PHE A 225 -0.29 -10.36 5.10
N VAL A 226 1.02 -10.39 5.32
CA VAL A 226 2.04 -10.05 4.30
C VAL A 226 1.89 -10.95 3.08
N ILE A 227 1.75 -12.28 3.28
CA ILE A 227 1.65 -13.25 2.19
C ILE A 227 0.33 -13.13 1.44
N LEU A 228 -0.80 -13.09 2.16
CA LEU A 228 -2.13 -13.02 1.56
C LEU A 228 -2.31 -11.72 0.76
N SER A 229 -1.94 -10.59 1.36
CA SER A 229 -2.09 -9.28 0.72
C SER A 229 -1.14 -9.10 -0.48
N SER A 230 0.04 -9.72 -0.44
CA SER A 230 0.92 -9.78 -1.61
C SER A 230 0.31 -10.57 -2.77
N GLY A 231 -0.34 -11.71 -2.47
CA GLY A 231 -1.06 -12.49 -3.47
C GLY A 231 -2.17 -11.67 -4.14
N PHE A 232 -2.99 -10.97 -3.34
CA PHE A 232 -4.02 -10.06 -3.84
C PHE A 232 -3.43 -8.94 -4.71
N SER A 233 -2.35 -8.31 -4.25
CA SER A 233 -1.68 -7.24 -4.97
C SER A 233 -1.10 -7.68 -6.32
N ILE A 234 -0.55 -8.89 -6.39
CA ILE A 234 -0.04 -9.50 -7.63
C ILE A 234 -1.19 -9.75 -8.63
N LEU A 235 -2.31 -10.31 -8.17
CA LEU A 235 -3.46 -10.57 -9.05
C LEU A 235 -4.05 -9.27 -9.59
N LEU A 236 -4.17 -8.25 -8.77
CA LEU A 236 -4.59 -6.91 -9.23
C LEU A 236 -3.59 -6.33 -10.23
N MET A 237 -2.28 -6.49 -10.00
CA MET A 237 -1.24 -6.06 -10.95
C MET A 237 -1.41 -6.74 -12.31
N VAL A 238 -1.64 -8.04 -12.33
CA VAL A 238 -1.87 -8.81 -13.56
C VAL A 238 -3.09 -8.29 -14.31
N ALA A 239 -4.21 -8.09 -13.60
CA ALA A 239 -5.45 -7.58 -14.19
C ALA A 239 -5.25 -6.19 -14.81
N VAL A 240 -4.63 -5.27 -14.07
CA VAL A 240 -4.37 -3.90 -14.54
C VAL A 240 -3.38 -3.89 -15.70
N TYR A 241 -2.28 -4.65 -15.61
CA TYR A 241 -1.30 -4.76 -16.68
C TYR A 241 -1.93 -5.33 -17.95
N TRP A 242 -2.73 -6.39 -17.84
CA TRP A 242 -3.42 -7.00 -18.97
C TRP A 242 -4.41 -6.02 -19.62
N LEU A 243 -5.22 -5.32 -18.83
CA LEU A 243 -6.18 -4.33 -19.36
C LEU A 243 -5.48 -3.16 -20.05
N VAL A 244 -4.45 -2.59 -19.43
CA VAL A 244 -3.83 -1.35 -19.89
C VAL A 244 -2.81 -1.61 -21.00
N GLU A 245 -1.88 -2.55 -20.81
CA GLU A 245 -0.77 -2.76 -21.74
C GLU A 245 -1.12 -3.74 -22.89
N MET A 246 -2.03 -4.69 -22.65
CA MET A 246 -2.36 -5.69 -23.66
C MET A 246 -3.67 -5.39 -24.40
N LYS A 247 -4.67 -4.85 -23.71
CA LYS A 247 -5.96 -4.49 -24.33
C LYS A 247 -6.07 -3.01 -24.71
N GLY A 248 -5.12 -2.16 -24.27
CA GLY A 248 -5.16 -0.72 -24.51
C GLY A 248 -6.27 0.01 -23.75
N ILE A 249 -6.96 -0.67 -22.83
CA ILE A 249 -8.05 -0.09 -22.04
C ILE A 249 -7.45 0.64 -20.84
N SER A 250 -7.59 1.94 -20.81
CA SER A 250 -7.07 2.73 -19.70
C SER A 250 -8.03 3.84 -19.32
N SER A 251 -8.23 4.02 -18.04
CA SER A 251 -8.99 5.14 -17.48
C SER A 251 -8.07 6.35 -17.24
N THR A 252 -8.44 7.50 -17.79
CA THR A 252 -7.77 8.77 -17.51
C THR A 252 -7.99 9.18 -16.04
N ILE A 253 -9.18 8.94 -15.52
CA ILE A 253 -9.55 9.23 -14.12
C ILE A 253 -8.62 8.48 -13.17
N LEU A 254 -8.51 7.15 -13.32
CA LEU A 254 -7.61 6.33 -12.49
C LEU A 254 -6.15 6.75 -12.63
N SER A 255 -5.71 7.07 -13.85
CA SER A 255 -4.36 7.55 -14.07
C SER A 255 -4.10 8.89 -13.38
N ASP A 256 -5.07 9.82 -13.38
CA ASP A 256 -4.96 11.12 -12.73
C ASP A 256 -4.89 10.97 -11.20
N PHE A 257 -5.72 10.10 -10.62
CA PHE A 257 -5.65 9.73 -9.21
C PHE A 257 -4.27 9.15 -8.84
N GLY A 258 -3.78 8.19 -9.61
CA GLY A 258 -2.48 7.56 -9.35
C GLY A 258 -1.29 8.51 -9.46
N GLN A 259 -1.37 9.50 -10.36
CA GLN A 259 -0.36 10.54 -10.52
C GLN A 259 -0.35 11.53 -9.37
N SER A 260 -1.49 11.72 -8.73
CA SER A 260 -1.69 12.67 -7.63
C SER A 260 -1.83 11.97 -6.27
N ALA A 261 -1.47 10.68 -6.18
CA ALA A 261 -1.70 9.85 -5.00
C ALA A 261 -1.26 10.51 -3.68
N LEU A 262 -0.07 11.09 -3.64
CA LEU A 262 0.44 11.77 -2.44
C LEU A 262 -0.37 13.03 -2.08
N LEU A 263 -0.77 13.82 -3.09
CA LEU A 263 -1.63 14.98 -2.85
C LEU A 263 -2.99 14.56 -2.31
N ILE A 264 -3.58 13.53 -2.90
CA ILE A 264 -4.89 13.03 -2.47
C ILE A 264 -4.80 12.49 -1.05
N PHE A 265 -3.72 11.77 -0.71
CA PHE A 265 -3.50 11.32 0.65
C PHE A 265 -3.42 12.52 1.62
N ALA A 266 -2.61 13.53 1.29
CA ALA A 266 -2.43 14.72 2.11
C ALA A 266 -3.73 15.52 2.29
N LEU A 267 -4.64 15.53 1.32
CA LEU A 267 -5.95 16.18 1.42
C LEU A 267 -6.98 15.32 2.15
N ASN A 268 -6.95 14.00 1.93
CA ASN A 268 -7.90 13.07 2.52
C ASN A 268 -7.71 12.92 4.04
N TYR A 269 -6.46 12.94 4.51
CA TYR A 269 -6.13 12.69 5.90
C TYR A 269 -6.69 13.75 6.87
N PRO A 270 -6.54 15.07 6.64
CA PRO A 270 -7.17 16.09 7.49
C PRO A 270 -8.69 16.00 7.51
N VAL A 271 -9.31 15.71 6.35
CA VAL A 271 -10.77 15.60 6.27
C VAL A 271 -11.27 14.40 7.09
N LEU A 272 -10.55 13.29 7.05
CA LEU A 272 -10.86 12.13 7.87
C LEU A 272 -10.69 12.44 9.37
N ALA A 273 -9.57 13.07 9.75
CA ALA A 273 -9.30 13.43 11.14
C ALA A 273 -10.39 14.36 11.70
N LEU A 274 -10.79 15.38 10.94
CA LEU A 274 -11.90 16.26 11.32
C LEU A 274 -13.24 15.52 11.44
N ALA A 275 -13.53 14.61 10.53
CA ALA A 275 -14.76 13.83 10.58
C ALA A 275 -14.84 12.92 11.82
N LEU A 276 -13.71 12.38 12.26
CA LEU A 276 -13.61 11.58 13.47
C LEU A 276 -13.71 12.44 14.73
N ASP A 277 -13.02 13.58 14.78
CA ASP A 277 -13.06 14.54 15.90
C ASP A 277 -14.47 15.10 16.12
N MET A 278 -15.19 15.38 15.04
CA MET A 278 -16.58 15.86 15.10
C MET A 278 -17.58 14.74 15.47
N ASN A 279 -17.13 13.52 15.78
CA ASN A 279 -17.96 12.36 16.06
C ASN A 279 -19.05 12.10 14.98
N LEU A 280 -18.72 12.36 13.73
CA LEU A 280 -19.61 12.11 12.58
C LEU A 280 -19.78 10.62 12.30
N ALA A 281 -18.98 9.77 12.92
CA ALA A 281 -19.20 8.34 12.94
C ALA A 281 -20.61 8.05 13.53
N ASN A 282 -21.40 7.24 12.84
CA ASN A 282 -22.79 6.90 13.21
C ASN A 282 -23.87 7.98 12.95
N SER A 283 -23.49 9.13 12.42
CA SER A 283 -24.45 10.23 12.24
C SER A 283 -25.23 10.17 10.93
N PHE A 284 -24.84 9.29 10.01
CA PHE A 284 -25.37 9.24 8.65
C PHE A 284 -25.99 7.88 8.29
N SER A 285 -27.03 7.90 7.49
CA SER A 285 -27.56 6.72 6.82
C SER A 285 -26.61 6.22 5.72
N THR A 286 -26.75 4.97 5.29
CA THR A 286 -25.95 4.36 4.22
C THR A 286 -25.93 5.20 2.94
N ILE A 287 -27.07 5.79 2.59
CA ILE A 287 -27.19 6.60 1.38
C ILE A 287 -26.45 7.93 1.54
N GLU A 288 -26.59 8.60 2.69
CA GLU A 288 -25.90 9.86 2.96
C GLU A 288 -24.38 9.69 2.96
N ALA A 289 -23.85 8.66 3.60
CA ALA A 289 -22.43 8.40 3.60
C ALA A 289 -21.88 8.00 2.22
N ALA A 290 -22.65 7.25 1.43
CA ALA A 290 -22.30 6.98 0.04
C ALA A 290 -22.22 8.27 -0.79
N LEU A 291 -23.18 9.19 -0.59
CA LEU A 291 -23.19 10.52 -1.24
C LEU A 291 -22.01 11.38 -0.80
N ILE A 292 -21.72 11.45 0.51
CA ILE A 292 -20.56 12.19 1.04
C ILE A 292 -19.27 11.64 0.46
N THR A 293 -19.11 10.31 0.45
CA THR A 293 -17.93 9.65 -0.14
C THR A 293 -17.79 9.99 -1.62
N PHE A 294 -18.88 9.97 -2.37
CA PHE A 294 -18.89 10.33 -3.80
C PHE A 294 -18.49 11.79 -4.01
N ILE A 295 -19.05 12.72 -3.24
CA ILE A 295 -18.73 14.16 -3.31
C ILE A 295 -17.24 14.38 -3.00
N LEU A 296 -16.71 13.69 -1.98
CA LEU A 296 -15.30 13.78 -1.65
C LEU A 296 -14.40 13.25 -2.78
N ILE A 297 -14.74 12.11 -3.35
CA ILE A 297 -14.01 11.55 -4.51
C ILE A 297 -14.02 12.54 -5.67
N ALA A 298 -15.16 13.17 -5.96
CA ALA A 298 -15.27 14.18 -7.00
C ALA A 298 -14.40 15.41 -6.70
N PHE A 299 -14.39 15.90 -5.45
CA PHE A 299 -13.52 16.99 -5.00
C PHE A 299 -12.04 16.65 -5.16
N LEU A 300 -11.62 15.48 -4.70
CA LEU A 300 -10.25 15.00 -4.81
C LEU A 300 -9.83 14.83 -6.28
N TYR A 301 -10.75 14.42 -7.15
CA TYR A 301 -10.50 14.35 -8.59
C TYR A 301 -10.25 15.73 -9.20
N ILE A 302 -11.06 16.71 -8.84
CA ILE A 302 -10.86 18.11 -9.29
C ILE A 302 -9.49 18.62 -8.83
N ALA A 303 -9.13 18.42 -7.56
CA ALA A 303 -7.82 18.79 -7.04
C ALA A 303 -6.65 18.13 -7.78
N ALA A 304 -6.78 16.81 -8.06
CA ALA A 304 -5.79 16.06 -8.84
C ALA A 304 -5.63 16.63 -10.26
N ARG A 305 -6.71 17.04 -10.88
CA ARG A 305 -6.73 17.59 -12.23
C ARG A 305 -6.16 18.99 -12.31
N LEU A 306 -6.50 19.85 -11.36
CA LEU A 306 -5.93 21.19 -11.24
C LEU A 306 -4.40 21.14 -11.08
N ARG A 307 -3.89 20.30 -10.16
CA ARG A 307 -2.43 20.10 -10.03
C ARG A 307 -1.79 19.77 -11.38
N ARG A 308 -2.43 18.91 -12.19
CA ARG A 308 -1.88 18.47 -13.46
C ARG A 308 -1.85 19.59 -14.51
N SER A 309 -2.80 20.52 -14.48
CA SER A 309 -2.77 21.70 -15.37
C SER A 309 -1.58 22.62 -15.06
N PHE A 310 -1.31 22.85 -13.76
CA PHE A 310 -0.17 23.66 -13.33
C PHE A 310 1.20 23.04 -13.57
N THR A 311 1.30 21.70 -13.68
CA THR A 311 2.59 21.04 -13.95
C THR A 311 2.89 20.86 -15.44
N LYS A 312 1.96 21.22 -16.32
CA LYS A 312 2.12 21.16 -17.79
C LYS A 312 2.38 22.54 -18.40
N SER A 313 2.09 23.63 -17.70
CA SER A 313 2.52 25.00 -18.00
C SER A 313 3.95 25.22 -17.53
#